data_d2f257863a5b6f675f62e093c74fd70b
#
_entry.id   d2f257863a5b6f675f62e093c74fd70b
#
_cell.length_a   1.000
_cell.length_b   1.000
_cell.length_c   1.000
_cell.angle_alpha   90.00
_cell.angle_beta   90.00
_cell.angle_gamma   90.00
#
_symmetry.space_group_name_H-M   'P 1'
#
loop_
_entity.id
_entity.type
_entity.pdbx_description
1 polymer ?
#
loop_
_entity_poly.entity_id
_entity_poly.type
_entity_poly.pdbx_seq_one_letter_code
_entity_poly.pdbx_strand_id
1 'polypeptide(L)'
;FYESEGVYILPIDGIGFQTYCSILKELAIFTVIKTDNDLRAVKKGGYSLLGFLRCNEYIGENILTKTYLQENIVSAKRNLYNDNIADLDAIRDKYHFFLSKVDLENDIDEVMHDRLVELLKNESPVEYLQSAKHYHMVELIEKLSDKDCETLYSNYNFACLKELFK
;
A
#
# COMPACT_ATOMS: atom_id res chain seq x y z
N PHE A 1 -15.97 14.98 -0.25
CA PHE A 1 -16.08 14.64 1.19
C PHE A 1 -14.77 14.87 1.94
N TYR A 2 -13.66 14.27 1.51
CA TYR A 2 -12.37 14.41 2.22
C TYR A 2 -11.83 15.84 2.19
N GLU A 3 -11.96 16.53 1.09
CA GLU A 3 -11.50 17.93 0.95
C GLU A 3 -12.25 18.89 1.87
N SER A 4 -13.54 18.64 2.15
CA SER A 4 -14.31 19.45 3.10
C SER A 4 -13.83 19.29 4.54
N GLU A 5 -13.16 18.17 4.85
CA GLU A 5 -12.51 17.90 6.14
C GLU A 5 -11.02 18.33 6.16
N GLY A 6 -10.56 19.00 5.09
CA GLY A 6 -9.16 19.43 4.97
C GLY A 6 -8.17 18.32 4.62
N VAL A 7 -8.66 17.18 4.10
CA VAL A 7 -7.82 16.05 3.68
C VAL A 7 -7.67 16.07 2.16
N TYR A 8 -6.42 16.03 1.70
CA TYR A 8 -6.08 15.98 0.29
C TYR A 8 -5.35 14.68 -0.05
N ILE A 9 -5.77 14.00 -1.12
CA ILE A 9 -5.11 12.80 -1.61
C ILE A 9 -4.22 13.18 -2.78
N LEU A 10 -2.92 12.95 -2.64
CA LEU A 10 -1.92 13.19 -3.67
C LEU A 10 -1.38 11.87 -4.21
N PRO A 11 -1.82 11.41 -5.40
CA PRO A 11 -1.21 10.26 -6.05
C PRO A 11 0.16 10.65 -6.57
N ILE A 12 1.19 9.84 -6.22
CA ILE A 12 2.57 10.07 -6.64
C ILE A 12 3.05 8.84 -7.39
N ASP A 13 3.34 9.00 -8.67
CA ASP A 13 3.91 7.95 -9.51
C ASP A 13 5.45 7.95 -9.41
N GLY A 14 6.00 6.81 -8.96
CA GLY A 14 7.43 6.47 -9.13
C GLY A 14 8.41 7.38 -8.40
N ILE A 15 9.25 8.10 -9.14
CA ILE A 15 10.50 8.72 -8.68
C ILE A 15 10.30 10.00 -7.82
N GLY A 16 9.12 10.60 -7.88
CA GLY A 16 8.84 11.88 -7.20
C GLY A 16 8.60 11.82 -5.69
N PHE A 17 8.46 10.62 -5.13
CA PHE A 17 8.04 10.37 -3.76
C PHE A 17 8.84 11.18 -2.71
N GLN A 18 10.18 11.05 -2.71
CA GLN A 18 11.03 11.70 -1.72
C GLN A 18 10.95 13.23 -1.78
N THR A 19 10.90 13.80 -2.99
CA THR A 19 10.80 15.24 -3.18
C THR A 19 9.51 15.80 -2.59
N TYR A 20 8.37 15.15 -2.85
CA TYR A 20 7.08 15.57 -2.29
C TYR A 20 7.06 15.45 -0.76
N CYS A 21 7.56 14.34 -0.21
CA CYS A 21 7.61 14.15 1.23
C CYS A 21 8.50 15.22 1.91
N SER A 22 9.63 15.59 1.30
CA SER A 22 10.49 16.66 1.81
C SER A 22 9.78 18.00 1.82
N ILE A 23 9.06 18.36 0.75
CA ILE A 23 8.27 19.60 0.68
C ILE A 23 7.18 19.64 1.73
N LEU A 24 6.40 18.54 1.87
CA LEU A 24 5.31 18.46 2.85
C LEU A 24 5.84 18.59 4.28
N LYS A 25 7.00 17.98 4.57
CA LYS A 25 7.69 18.08 5.87
C LYS A 25 8.16 19.51 6.16
N GLU A 26 8.78 20.20 5.20
CA GLU A 26 9.20 21.60 5.33
C GLU A 26 8.02 22.54 5.57
N LEU A 27 6.87 22.25 4.97
CA LEU A 27 5.63 22.99 5.16
C LEU A 27 4.87 22.61 6.45
N ALA A 28 5.40 21.68 7.25
CA ALA A 28 4.77 21.13 8.46
C ALA A 28 3.35 20.57 8.19
N ILE A 29 3.11 20.01 7.01
CA ILE A 29 1.84 19.39 6.65
C ILE A 29 1.81 17.97 7.21
N PHE A 30 0.80 17.65 8.02
CA PHE A 30 0.58 16.28 8.48
C PHE A 30 0.33 15.37 7.29
N THR A 31 1.12 14.30 7.18
CA THR A 31 1.13 13.46 6.00
C THR A 31 1.04 11.99 6.41
N VAL A 32 0.08 11.29 5.82
CA VAL A 32 -0.05 9.83 5.90
C VAL A 32 0.33 9.24 4.55
N ILE A 33 1.21 8.26 4.55
CA ILE A 33 1.73 7.65 3.33
C ILE A 33 1.22 6.21 3.21
N LYS A 34 0.67 5.85 2.06
CA LYS A 34 0.38 4.46 1.67
C LYS A 34 1.12 4.15 0.37
N THR A 35 1.87 3.06 0.34
CA THR A 35 2.64 2.65 -0.85
C THR A 35 2.64 1.13 -1.02
N ASP A 36 2.76 0.70 -2.27
CA ASP A 36 2.91 -0.70 -2.63
C ASP A 36 4.32 -1.23 -2.29
N ASN A 37 4.40 -2.52 -2.01
CA ASN A 37 5.67 -3.21 -1.82
C ASN A 37 6.19 -3.75 -3.17
N ASP A 38 6.55 -2.83 -4.07
CA ASP A 38 7.03 -3.15 -5.39
C ASP A 38 8.36 -3.91 -5.39
N LEU A 39 8.57 -4.71 -6.43
CA LEU A 39 9.83 -5.37 -6.71
C LEU A 39 10.52 -4.77 -7.92
N ARG A 40 11.84 -4.64 -7.84
CA ARG A 40 12.69 -4.25 -8.95
C ARG A 40 13.76 -5.30 -9.20
N ALA A 41 13.80 -5.86 -10.41
CA ALA A 41 14.86 -6.76 -10.83
C ALA A 41 16.23 -6.09 -10.72
N VAL A 42 17.23 -6.82 -10.20
CA VAL A 42 18.60 -6.32 -10.09
C VAL A 42 19.54 -7.06 -11.03
N LYS A 43 20.58 -6.37 -11.53
CA LYS A 43 21.49 -6.89 -12.56
C LYS A 43 22.19 -8.21 -12.20
N LYS A 44 22.36 -8.48 -10.91
CA LYS A 44 23.02 -9.72 -10.39
C LYS A 44 22.06 -10.89 -10.17
N GLY A 45 20.82 -10.75 -10.60
CA GLY A 45 19.74 -11.70 -10.34
C GLY A 45 18.97 -11.39 -9.07
N GLY A 46 17.69 -11.84 -9.02
CA GLY A 46 16.77 -11.54 -7.91
C GLY A 46 16.15 -10.14 -7.96
N TYR A 47 15.59 -9.70 -6.86
CA TYR A 47 14.72 -8.53 -6.79
C TYR A 47 14.97 -7.73 -5.52
N SER A 48 15.03 -6.41 -5.62
CA SER A 48 14.99 -5.52 -4.47
C SER A 48 13.54 -5.12 -4.15
N LEU A 49 13.21 -5.02 -2.85
CA LEU A 49 11.91 -4.54 -2.37
C LEU A 49 11.93 -3.02 -2.32
N LEU A 50 11.32 -2.39 -3.30
CA LEU A 50 11.26 -0.93 -3.38
C LEU A 50 10.42 -0.33 -2.26
N GLY A 51 9.38 -1.02 -1.79
CA GLY A 51 8.57 -0.56 -0.66
C GLY A 51 9.38 -0.41 0.62
N PHE A 52 10.22 -1.40 0.96
CA PHE A 52 11.11 -1.34 2.11
C PHE A 52 12.18 -0.26 1.96
N LEU A 53 12.76 -0.12 0.77
CA LEU A 53 13.75 0.93 0.49
C LEU A 53 13.14 2.32 0.61
N ARG A 54 11.95 2.55 0.05
CA ARG A 54 11.21 3.82 0.18
C ARG A 54 10.90 4.14 1.64
N CYS A 55 10.51 3.13 2.41
CA CYS A 55 10.26 3.29 3.84
C CYS A 55 11.52 3.76 4.59
N ASN A 56 12.63 3.04 4.46
CA ASN A 56 13.91 3.42 5.07
C ASN A 56 14.36 4.83 4.66
N GLU A 57 14.21 5.17 3.39
CA GLU A 57 14.55 6.48 2.84
C GLU A 57 13.69 7.59 3.45
N TYR A 58 12.38 7.36 3.57
CA TYR A 58 11.44 8.33 4.16
C TYR A 58 11.74 8.61 5.64
N ILE A 59 11.98 7.55 6.42
CA ILE A 59 12.27 7.69 7.86
C ILE A 59 13.70 8.18 8.14
N GLY A 60 14.59 8.10 7.16
CA GLY A 60 16.03 8.45 7.31
C GLY A 60 16.83 7.44 8.12
N GLU A 61 16.31 6.23 8.31
CA GLU A 61 16.91 5.16 9.09
C GLU A 61 16.87 3.85 8.30
N ASN A 62 17.82 2.94 8.52
CA ASN A 62 17.88 1.64 7.85
C ASN A 62 17.36 0.53 8.76
N ILE A 63 16.09 0.56 9.11
CA ILE A 63 15.42 -0.41 9.99
C ILE A 63 15.13 -1.71 9.24
N LEU A 64 14.52 -1.59 8.05
CA LEU A 64 14.17 -2.74 7.21
C LEU A 64 15.42 -3.20 6.43
N THR A 65 16.20 -4.11 7.00
CA THR A 65 17.49 -4.53 6.44
C THR A 65 17.41 -5.60 5.36
N LYS A 66 16.38 -6.46 5.41
CA LYS A 66 16.16 -7.52 4.42
C LYS A 66 15.36 -6.97 3.23
N THR A 67 16.03 -6.28 2.34
CA THR A 67 15.42 -5.60 1.19
C THR A 67 15.58 -6.34 -0.14
N TYR A 68 15.91 -7.64 -0.11
CA TYR A 68 16.21 -8.43 -1.30
C TYR A 68 15.56 -9.79 -1.26
N LEU A 69 15.01 -10.22 -2.40
CA LEU A 69 14.44 -11.54 -2.65
C LEU A 69 15.10 -12.22 -3.85
N GLN A 70 15.25 -13.55 -3.81
CA GLN A 70 15.72 -14.33 -4.94
C GLN A 70 14.64 -14.53 -6.00
N GLU A 71 13.38 -14.62 -5.58
CA GLU A 71 12.24 -14.98 -6.41
C GLU A 71 11.17 -13.88 -6.40
N ASN A 72 10.56 -13.66 -7.57
CA ASN A 72 9.43 -12.74 -7.71
C ASN A 72 8.12 -13.49 -7.51
N ILE A 73 7.84 -13.88 -6.29
CA ILE A 73 6.56 -14.52 -5.93
C ILE A 73 5.88 -13.77 -4.79
N VAL A 74 4.56 -13.72 -4.86
CA VAL A 74 3.71 -12.99 -3.88
C VAL A 74 3.92 -13.52 -2.47
N SER A 75 4.03 -14.85 -2.31
CA SER A 75 4.26 -15.47 -1.00
C SER A 75 5.60 -15.05 -0.36
N ALA A 76 6.66 -14.90 -1.15
CA ALA A 76 7.95 -14.43 -0.64
C ALA A 76 7.88 -12.99 -0.14
N LYS A 77 7.16 -12.10 -0.86
CA LYS A 77 6.90 -10.73 -0.40
C LYS A 77 6.12 -10.72 0.92
N ARG A 78 5.02 -11.48 0.99
CA ARG A 78 4.19 -11.58 2.20
C ARG A 78 4.96 -12.13 3.40
N ASN A 79 5.77 -13.17 3.20
CA ASN A 79 6.58 -13.74 4.26
C ASN A 79 7.56 -12.70 4.80
N LEU A 80 8.27 -11.99 3.92
CA LEU A 80 9.23 -10.97 4.34
C LEU A 80 8.54 -9.78 5.03
N TYR A 81 7.35 -9.39 4.59
CA TYR A 81 6.55 -8.40 5.29
C TYR A 81 6.20 -8.86 6.71
N ASN A 82 5.71 -10.08 6.86
CA ASN A 82 5.32 -10.65 8.15
C ASN A 82 6.53 -10.83 9.09
N ASP A 83 7.69 -11.19 8.57
CA ASP A 83 8.94 -11.30 9.34
C ASP A 83 9.40 -9.93 9.92
N ASN A 84 8.95 -8.83 9.31
CA ASN A 84 9.28 -7.46 9.74
C ASN A 84 8.07 -6.72 10.33
N ILE A 85 6.99 -7.42 10.69
CA ILE A 85 5.73 -6.78 11.09
C ILE A 85 5.89 -5.84 12.30
N ALA A 86 6.70 -6.21 13.27
CA ALA A 86 6.94 -5.39 14.47
C ALA A 86 7.64 -4.05 14.13
N ASP A 87 8.62 -4.09 13.25
CA ASP A 87 9.31 -2.87 12.78
C ASP A 87 8.38 -2.02 11.92
N LEU A 88 7.57 -2.66 11.05
CA LEU A 88 6.58 -1.96 10.22
C LEU A 88 5.48 -1.31 11.06
N ASP A 89 5.03 -1.94 12.14
CA ASP A 89 4.06 -1.36 13.07
C ASP A 89 4.67 -0.16 13.82
N ALA A 90 5.91 -0.29 14.31
CA ALA A 90 6.60 0.83 14.95
C ALA A 90 6.83 2.02 13.99
N ILE A 91 7.13 1.73 12.72
CA ILE A 91 7.26 2.76 11.66
C ILE A 91 5.91 3.42 11.38
N ARG A 92 4.84 2.63 11.29
CA ARG A 92 3.47 3.12 11.11
C ARG A 92 3.08 4.08 12.22
N ASP A 93 3.27 3.67 13.46
CA ASP A 93 2.87 4.46 14.64
C ASP A 93 3.66 5.76 14.79
N LYS A 94 4.96 5.74 14.45
CA LYS A 94 5.84 6.89 14.60
C LYS A 94 5.85 7.84 13.41
N TYR A 95 5.73 7.29 12.19
CA TYR A 95 5.98 8.05 10.96
C TYR A 95 4.78 8.12 10.02
N HIS A 96 3.63 7.50 10.39
CA HIS A 96 2.42 7.43 9.57
C HIS A 96 2.67 6.87 8.16
N PHE A 97 3.61 5.92 8.06
CA PHE A 97 3.99 5.26 6.82
C PHE A 97 3.40 3.85 6.77
N PHE A 98 2.54 3.60 5.79
CA PHE A 98 1.79 2.36 5.61
C PHE A 98 2.23 1.66 4.33
N LEU A 99 2.81 0.48 4.48
CA LEU A 99 3.22 -0.36 3.36
C LEU A 99 2.19 -1.46 3.14
N SER A 100 1.80 -1.69 1.87
CA SER A 100 1.06 -2.90 1.49
C SER A 100 1.93 -4.14 1.63
N LYS A 101 1.34 -5.29 1.93
CA LYS A 101 2.09 -6.56 1.92
C LYS A 101 2.61 -6.88 0.51
N VAL A 102 1.82 -6.57 -0.49
CA VAL A 102 2.14 -6.73 -1.92
C VAL A 102 1.81 -5.43 -2.66
N ASP A 103 0.53 -5.16 -2.87
CA ASP A 103 -0.03 -3.99 -3.53
C ASP A 103 -1.49 -3.77 -3.06
N LEU A 104 -2.14 -2.74 -3.56
CA LEU A 104 -3.50 -2.38 -3.17
C LEU A 104 -4.51 -3.47 -3.53
N GLU A 105 -4.40 -4.07 -4.72
CA GLU A 105 -5.32 -5.11 -5.19
C GLU A 105 -5.26 -6.35 -4.29
N ASN A 106 -4.06 -6.75 -3.88
CA ASN A 106 -3.87 -7.84 -2.92
C ASN A 106 -4.36 -7.49 -1.51
N ASP A 107 -4.21 -6.22 -1.08
CA ASP A 107 -4.73 -5.77 0.22
C ASP A 107 -6.26 -5.83 0.26
N ILE A 108 -6.95 -5.45 -0.83
CA ILE A 108 -8.42 -5.55 -0.95
C ILE A 108 -8.86 -7.02 -0.97
N ASP A 109 -8.20 -7.83 -1.77
CA ASP A 109 -8.50 -9.27 -1.92
C ASP A 109 -8.36 -10.02 -0.58
N GLU A 110 -7.31 -9.73 0.19
CA GLU A 110 -7.11 -10.33 1.51
C GLU A 110 -8.27 -10.04 2.49
N VAL A 111 -8.93 -8.90 2.33
CA VAL A 111 -10.04 -8.49 3.20
C VAL A 111 -11.38 -9.06 2.77
N MET A 112 -11.61 -9.18 1.46
CA MET A 112 -12.95 -9.46 0.94
C MET A 112 -12.96 -10.31 -0.34
N HIS A 113 -12.12 -11.36 -0.40
CA HIS A 113 -11.94 -12.22 -1.59
C HIS A 113 -13.27 -12.70 -2.19
N ASP A 114 -14.09 -13.40 -1.41
CA ASP A 114 -15.37 -13.96 -1.89
C ASP A 114 -16.30 -12.86 -2.43
N ARG A 115 -16.28 -11.70 -1.79
CA ARG A 115 -17.09 -10.55 -2.20
C ARG A 115 -16.56 -9.95 -3.51
N LEU A 116 -15.24 -9.91 -3.72
CA LEU A 116 -14.64 -9.49 -4.99
C LEU A 116 -15.02 -10.44 -6.13
N VAL A 117 -14.93 -11.75 -5.90
CA VAL A 117 -15.36 -12.77 -6.89
C VAL A 117 -16.81 -12.53 -7.29
N GLU A 118 -17.71 -12.27 -6.35
CA GLU A 118 -19.12 -11.97 -6.60
C GLU A 118 -19.31 -10.68 -7.41
N LEU A 119 -18.66 -9.58 -6.99
CA LEU A 119 -18.82 -8.25 -7.60
C LEU A 119 -18.23 -8.20 -9.01
N LEU A 120 -17.06 -8.77 -9.20
CA LEU A 120 -16.33 -8.72 -10.47
C LEU A 120 -16.71 -9.89 -11.40
N LYS A 121 -17.41 -10.91 -10.87
CA LYS A 121 -17.75 -12.14 -11.60
C LYS A 121 -16.51 -12.82 -12.21
N ASN A 122 -15.44 -12.84 -11.45
CA ASN A 122 -14.14 -13.34 -11.85
C ASN A 122 -13.48 -14.11 -10.71
N GLU A 123 -13.07 -15.36 -10.94
CA GLU A 123 -12.45 -16.26 -9.97
C GLU A 123 -11.02 -15.83 -9.56
N SER A 124 -10.38 -14.94 -10.32
CA SER A 124 -9.05 -14.39 -10.06
C SER A 124 -9.13 -12.86 -9.96
N PRO A 125 -9.76 -12.31 -8.89
CA PRO A 125 -10.05 -10.88 -8.80
C PRO A 125 -8.81 -10.00 -8.82
N VAL A 126 -7.68 -10.42 -8.22
CA VAL A 126 -6.42 -9.68 -8.24
C VAL A 126 -5.89 -9.54 -9.67
N GLU A 127 -5.79 -10.65 -10.42
CA GLU A 127 -5.31 -10.63 -11.80
C GLU A 127 -6.23 -9.79 -12.69
N TYR A 128 -7.54 -9.88 -12.47
CA TYR A 128 -8.52 -9.06 -13.16
C TYR A 128 -8.28 -7.56 -12.90
N LEU A 129 -8.20 -7.15 -11.65
CA LEU A 129 -7.96 -5.74 -11.28
C LEU A 129 -6.64 -5.22 -11.86
N GLN A 130 -5.57 -6.02 -11.82
CA GLN A 130 -4.25 -5.64 -12.36
C GLN A 130 -4.20 -5.56 -13.88
N SER A 131 -5.03 -6.32 -14.61
CA SER A 131 -5.00 -6.39 -16.08
C SER A 131 -5.37 -5.08 -16.77
N ALA A 132 -6.24 -4.26 -16.17
CA ALA A 132 -6.60 -2.91 -16.63
C ALA A 132 -6.91 -2.02 -15.41
N LYS A 133 -5.88 -1.77 -14.61
CA LYS A 133 -5.94 -1.22 -13.26
C LYS A 133 -6.92 -0.04 -13.10
N HIS A 134 -6.79 1.01 -13.91
CA HIS A 134 -7.68 2.18 -13.79
C HIS A 134 -9.15 1.83 -14.08
N TYR A 135 -9.39 1.07 -15.14
CA TYR A 135 -10.75 0.73 -15.56
C TYR A 135 -11.43 -0.20 -14.55
N HIS A 136 -10.77 -1.29 -14.17
CA HIS A 136 -11.34 -2.29 -13.27
C HIS A 136 -11.47 -1.79 -11.82
N MET A 137 -10.61 -0.85 -11.39
CA MET A 137 -10.76 -0.21 -10.08
C MET A 137 -11.98 0.73 -10.05
N VAL A 138 -12.25 1.47 -11.12
CA VAL A 138 -13.48 2.28 -11.23
C VAL A 138 -14.71 1.37 -11.21
N GLU A 139 -14.70 0.29 -11.99
CA GLU A 139 -15.76 -0.71 -12.00
C GLU A 139 -16.01 -1.31 -10.59
N LEU A 140 -14.95 -1.63 -9.85
CA LEU A 140 -15.07 -2.11 -8.47
C LEU A 140 -15.70 -1.05 -7.57
N ILE A 141 -15.21 0.19 -7.60
CA ILE A 141 -15.69 1.29 -6.76
C ILE A 141 -17.19 1.53 -6.96
N GLU A 142 -17.68 1.47 -8.20
CA GLU A 142 -19.10 1.63 -8.54
C GLU A 142 -20.01 0.51 -7.99
N LYS A 143 -19.42 -0.65 -7.69
CA LYS A 143 -20.15 -1.84 -7.17
C LYS A 143 -20.07 -2.00 -5.66
N LEU A 144 -19.13 -1.32 -4.98
CA LEU A 144 -18.99 -1.40 -3.53
C LEU A 144 -20.20 -0.79 -2.82
N SER A 145 -20.71 -1.50 -1.82
CA SER A 145 -21.70 -0.98 -0.90
C SER A 145 -21.04 -0.26 0.30
N ASP A 146 -21.80 0.52 1.04
CA ASP A 146 -21.33 1.15 2.30
C ASP A 146 -20.76 0.13 3.26
N LYS A 147 -21.36 -1.06 3.36
CA LYS A 147 -20.89 -2.15 4.20
C LYS A 147 -19.53 -2.69 3.72
N ASP A 148 -19.32 -2.79 2.42
CA ASP A 148 -18.02 -3.20 1.85
C ASP A 148 -16.95 -2.15 2.20
N CYS A 149 -17.28 -0.86 2.09
CA CYS A 149 -16.41 0.25 2.47
C CYS A 149 -16.09 0.24 3.98
N GLU A 150 -17.07 -0.01 4.85
CA GLU A 150 -16.85 -0.16 6.29
C GLU A 150 -15.94 -1.35 6.61
N THR A 151 -16.08 -2.46 5.89
CA THR A 151 -15.24 -3.65 6.04
C THR A 151 -13.77 -3.32 5.71
N LEU A 152 -13.53 -2.66 4.59
CA LEU A 152 -12.19 -2.18 4.21
C LEU A 152 -11.64 -1.19 5.23
N TYR A 153 -12.40 -0.15 5.57
CA TYR A 153 -12.00 0.89 6.52
C TYR A 153 -11.62 0.32 7.89
N SER A 154 -12.29 -0.75 8.33
CA SER A 154 -12.05 -1.38 9.64
C SER A 154 -10.82 -2.27 9.66
N ASN A 155 -10.31 -2.67 8.50
CA ASN A 155 -9.21 -3.61 8.39
C ASN A 155 -7.83 -2.98 8.62
N TYR A 156 -6.90 -3.79 9.09
CA TYR A 156 -5.50 -3.41 9.32
C TYR A 156 -4.79 -2.89 8.05
N ASN A 157 -5.04 -3.51 6.89
CA ASN A 157 -4.42 -3.11 5.62
C ASN A 157 -4.79 -1.67 5.20
N PHE A 158 -5.93 -1.16 5.72
CA PHE A 158 -6.45 0.18 5.44
C PHE A 158 -6.41 1.13 6.65
N ALA A 159 -5.62 0.81 7.67
CA ALA A 159 -5.49 1.64 8.87
C ALA A 159 -5.00 3.08 8.59
N CYS A 160 -4.33 3.31 7.45
CA CYS A 160 -3.96 4.65 6.98
C CYS A 160 -5.16 5.59 6.84
N LEU A 161 -6.35 5.07 6.50
CA LEU A 161 -7.57 5.87 6.38
C LEU A 161 -8.06 6.40 7.74
N LYS A 162 -7.86 5.62 8.82
CA LYS A 162 -8.21 6.06 10.19
C LYS A 162 -7.25 7.12 10.71
N GLU A 163 -6.00 7.07 10.27
CA GLU A 163 -4.97 8.01 10.69
C GLU A 163 -5.25 9.44 10.20
N LEU A 164 -5.92 9.58 9.05
CA LEU A 164 -6.27 10.87 8.46
C LEU A 164 -7.27 11.69 9.30
N PHE A 165 -7.99 11.06 10.21
CA PHE A 165 -9.07 11.68 10.99
C PHE A 165 -8.79 11.67 12.51
N LYS A 166 -7.56 11.46 12.93
CA LYS A 166 -7.10 11.65 14.30
C LYS A 166 -6.70 13.11 14.56
#